data_202e515537fa8bb020448dc315af83e5
#
_entry.id   202e515537fa8bb020448dc315af83e5
#
_cell.length_a   1.000
_cell.length_b   1.000
_cell.length_c   1.000
_cell.angle_alpha   90.00
_cell.angle_beta   90.00
_cell.angle_gamma   90.00
#
_symmetry.space_group_name_H-M   'P 1'
#
loop_
_entity.id
_entity.type
_entity.pdbx_description
1 polymer ?
#
loop_
_entity_poly.entity_id
_entity_poly.type
_entity_poly.pdbx_seq_one_letter_code
_entity_poly.pdbx_strand_id
1 'polypeptide(L)'
;QLDAVKAFLFGGISLHCDPGAEAYVQFAETHTDGSVIIVDPNIRPAFISNEILFRDHIKRMLRLADIVKISDEDLNWFFPEAESTETKVAKLQKLGPALVVLTRGGSGVQAWKSEGNPIFVDSLKVDVVDTVGAGDSFNAGFLTSLAEAGLLNKAAIRAISESDIVAAMNFGVRAAAITVGRAGANPPWRDEL
;
A
#
# COMPACT_ATOMS: atom_id res chain seq x y z
N GLN A 1 4.68 17.27 -17.69
CA GLN A 1 4.20 18.16 -16.58
C GLN A 1 3.84 17.30 -15.35
N LEU A 2 4.86 16.88 -14.58
CA LEU A 2 4.63 16.08 -13.36
C LEU A 2 4.52 16.95 -12.10
N ASP A 3 4.78 18.25 -12.21
CA ASP A 3 4.77 19.19 -11.09
C ASP A 3 3.42 19.30 -10.36
N ALA A 4 2.33 18.90 -11.01
CA ALA A 4 0.99 18.88 -10.44
C ALA A 4 0.64 17.54 -9.75
N VAL A 5 1.44 16.49 -9.95
CA VAL A 5 1.19 15.16 -9.38
C VAL A 5 1.58 15.16 -7.91
N LYS A 6 0.62 14.86 -7.03
CA LYS A 6 0.84 14.84 -5.58
C LYS A 6 1.35 13.49 -5.07
N ALA A 7 0.98 12.41 -5.74
CA ALA A 7 1.36 11.06 -5.35
C ALA A 7 1.47 10.12 -6.54
N PHE A 8 2.39 9.15 -6.43
CA PHE A 8 2.51 8.01 -7.33
C PHE A 8 2.27 6.71 -6.56
N LEU A 9 1.37 5.88 -7.07
CA LEU A 9 1.15 4.53 -6.56
C LEU A 9 1.79 3.52 -7.51
N PHE A 10 2.71 2.73 -6.98
CA PHE A 10 3.40 1.67 -7.70
C PHE A 10 2.95 0.29 -7.21
N GLY A 11 2.37 -0.49 -8.11
CA GLY A 11 2.02 -1.89 -7.88
C GLY A 11 3.14 -2.83 -8.29
N GLY A 12 3.31 -3.93 -7.54
CA GLY A 12 4.43 -4.87 -7.76
C GLY A 12 4.40 -5.63 -9.08
N ILE A 13 3.23 -5.74 -9.73
CA ILE A 13 3.14 -6.44 -11.02
C ILE A 13 4.06 -5.83 -12.09
N SER A 14 4.27 -4.52 -12.05
CA SER A 14 5.16 -3.81 -12.98
C SER A 14 6.65 -4.05 -12.74
N LEU A 15 7.01 -4.73 -11.63
CA LEU A 15 8.39 -4.99 -11.22
C LEU A 15 8.88 -6.41 -11.55
N HIS A 16 8.07 -7.21 -12.26
CA HIS A 16 8.40 -8.61 -12.55
C HIS A 16 9.38 -8.82 -13.69
N CYS A 17 9.36 -7.94 -14.69
CA CYS A 17 10.09 -8.15 -15.94
C CYS A 17 10.79 -6.87 -16.43
N ASP A 18 12.09 -7.00 -16.74
CA ASP A 18 12.83 -5.97 -17.46
C ASP A 18 12.45 -5.97 -18.96
N PRO A 19 12.59 -4.81 -19.64
CA PRO A 19 13.12 -3.53 -19.14
C PRO A 19 12.09 -2.68 -18.36
N GLY A 20 10.85 -3.14 -18.26
CA GLY A 20 9.77 -2.38 -17.61
C GLY A 20 10.03 -2.15 -16.13
N ALA A 21 10.47 -3.17 -15.40
CA ALA A 21 10.76 -3.07 -13.97
C ALA A 21 11.83 -2.02 -13.66
N GLU A 22 12.95 -2.05 -14.36
CA GLU A 22 14.01 -1.05 -14.20
C GLU A 22 13.53 0.37 -14.56
N ALA A 23 12.72 0.51 -15.63
CA ALA A 23 12.15 1.80 -16.02
C ALA A 23 11.24 2.39 -14.92
N TYR A 24 10.42 1.55 -14.26
CA TYR A 24 9.59 2.00 -13.12
C TYR A 24 10.42 2.43 -11.91
N VAL A 25 11.48 1.68 -11.60
CA VAL A 25 12.38 2.02 -10.50
C VAL A 25 13.10 3.34 -10.79
N GLN A 26 13.67 3.52 -11.98
CA GLN A 26 14.33 4.76 -12.41
C GLN A 26 13.35 5.95 -12.39
N PHE A 27 12.12 5.74 -12.86
CA PHE A 27 11.09 6.77 -12.77
C PHE A 27 10.83 7.19 -11.32
N ALA A 28 10.68 6.24 -10.41
CA ALA A 28 10.50 6.55 -8.99
C ALA A 28 11.70 7.27 -8.40
N GLU A 29 12.92 6.84 -8.70
CA GLU A 29 14.19 7.48 -8.26
C GLU A 29 14.32 8.94 -8.71
N THR A 30 13.76 9.28 -9.88
CA THR A 30 13.84 10.65 -10.43
C THR A 30 12.71 11.57 -9.96
N HIS A 31 11.63 11.04 -9.36
CA HIS A 31 10.43 11.81 -9.01
C HIS A 31 10.09 11.79 -7.52
N THR A 32 11.03 11.36 -6.67
CA THR A 32 10.79 11.25 -5.22
C THR A 32 10.68 12.59 -4.50
N ASP A 33 11.32 13.62 -4.97
CA ASP A 33 11.44 14.89 -4.23
C ASP A 33 10.14 15.69 -4.19
N GLY A 34 9.33 15.63 -5.24
CA GLY A 34 8.11 16.45 -5.40
C GLY A 34 6.80 15.77 -5.04
N SER A 35 6.75 14.44 -4.96
CA SER A 35 5.50 13.67 -4.80
C SER A 35 5.62 12.59 -3.74
N VAL A 36 4.50 12.23 -3.12
CA VAL A 36 4.42 11.07 -2.22
C VAL A 36 4.55 9.78 -3.03
N ILE A 37 5.45 8.90 -2.63
CA ILE A 37 5.62 7.58 -3.24
C ILE A 37 4.92 6.54 -2.38
N ILE A 38 3.95 5.85 -2.99
CA ILE A 38 3.22 4.75 -2.39
C ILE A 38 3.59 3.46 -3.11
N VAL A 39 3.91 2.42 -2.36
CA VAL A 39 4.22 1.10 -2.91
C VAL A 39 3.26 0.06 -2.35
N ASP A 40 2.60 -0.67 -3.24
CA ASP A 40 1.86 -1.89 -2.94
C ASP A 40 2.59 -3.06 -3.64
N PRO A 41 3.39 -3.85 -2.92
CA PRO A 41 4.14 -4.96 -3.52
C PRO A 41 3.25 -5.93 -4.29
N ASN A 42 2.07 -6.21 -3.79
CA ASN A 42 1.05 -7.03 -4.45
C ASN A 42 1.66 -8.22 -5.20
N ILE A 43 2.42 -9.02 -4.45
CA ILE A 43 3.33 -10.05 -4.97
C ILE A 43 2.53 -11.18 -5.62
N ARG A 44 2.97 -11.58 -6.80
CA ARG A 44 2.39 -12.70 -7.53
C ARG A 44 3.50 -13.69 -7.87
N PRO A 45 3.82 -14.65 -6.98
CA PRO A 45 4.97 -15.54 -7.13
C PRO A 45 4.99 -16.29 -8.47
N ALA A 46 3.81 -16.63 -9.01
CA ALA A 46 3.67 -17.33 -10.28
C ALA A 46 4.18 -16.54 -11.50
N PHE A 47 4.30 -15.21 -11.39
CA PHE A 47 4.82 -14.36 -12.48
C PHE A 47 6.29 -14.00 -12.30
N ILE A 48 6.92 -14.37 -11.18
CA ILE A 48 8.31 -14.03 -10.89
C ILE A 48 9.23 -15.03 -11.63
N SER A 49 9.86 -14.59 -12.70
CA SER A 49 10.83 -15.41 -13.45
C SER A 49 12.23 -15.38 -12.83
N ASN A 50 12.59 -14.29 -12.15
CA ASN A 50 13.86 -14.09 -11.46
C ASN A 50 13.61 -13.44 -10.08
N GLU A 51 13.56 -14.27 -9.04
CA GLU A 51 13.25 -13.80 -7.69
C GLU A 51 14.32 -12.85 -7.13
N ILE A 52 15.60 -13.07 -7.43
CA ILE A 52 16.69 -12.22 -6.95
C ILE A 52 16.52 -10.80 -7.49
N LEU A 53 16.28 -10.67 -8.79
CA LEU A 53 16.09 -9.38 -9.45
C LEU A 53 14.80 -8.70 -8.99
N PHE A 54 13.71 -9.45 -8.90
CA PHE A 54 12.44 -8.93 -8.38
C PHE A 54 12.56 -8.39 -6.94
N ARG A 55 13.24 -9.14 -6.06
CA ARG A 55 13.52 -8.71 -4.70
C ARG A 55 14.38 -7.44 -4.64
N ASP A 56 15.32 -7.28 -5.57
CA ASP A 56 16.12 -6.05 -5.67
C ASP A 56 15.26 -4.86 -6.09
N HIS A 57 14.48 -4.99 -7.15
CA HIS A 57 13.54 -3.95 -7.60
C HIS A 57 12.59 -3.52 -6.47
N ILE A 58 11.94 -4.49 -5.81
CA ILE A 58 11.05 -4.19 -4.67
C ILE A 58 11.79 -3.46 -3.55
N LYS A 59 13.00 -3.91 -3.18
CA LYS A 59 13.80 -3.24 -2.13
C LYS A 59 14.15 -1.80 -2.49
N ARG A 60 14.51 -1.53 -3.75
CA ARG A 60 14.76 -0.17 -4.23
C ARG A 60 13.51 0.68 -4.10
N MET A 61 12.36 0.18 -4.56
CA MET A 61 11.07 0.88 -4.44
C MET A 61 10.68 1.14 -2.98
N LEU A 62 10.85 0.17 -2.08
CA LEU A 62 10.55 0.32 -0.66
C LEU A 62 11.42 1.38 0.03
N ARG A 63 12.68 1.59 -0.42
CA ARG A 63 13.55 2.66 0.09
C ARG A 63 13.09 4.06 -0.33
N LEU A 64 12.38 4.17 -1.44
CA LEU A 64 11.85 5.42 -1.95
C LEU A 64 10.46 5.75 -1.39
N ALA A 65 9.76 4.72 -0.89
CA ALA A 65 8.38 4.83 -0.45
C ALA A 65 8.23 5.73 0.78
N ASP A 66 7.24 6.60 0.76
CA ASP A 66 6.75 7.32 1.94
C ASP A 66 5.68 6.48 2.65
N ILE A 67 4.87 5.76 1.88
CA ILE A 67 3.83 4.85 2.36
C ILE A 67 4.03 3.48 1.71
N VAL A 68 3.99 2.42 2.50
CA VAL A 68 3.89 1.04 2.00
C VAL A 68 2.57 0.46 2.47
N LYS A 69 1.72 0.07 1.52
CA LYS A 69 0.57 -0.80 1.81
C LYS A 69 0.97 -2.22 1.41
N ILE A 70 0.78 -3.18 2.29
CA ILE A 70 1.18 -4.56 2.07
C ILE A 70 0.13 -5.51 2.66
N SER A 71 -0.09 -6.66 2.03
CA SER A 71 -0.89 -7.74 2.64
C SER A 71 -0.04 -8.55 3.62
N ASP A 72 -0.70 -9.28 4.52
CA ASP A 72 -0.01 -10.22 5.41
C ASP A 72 0.66 -11.37 4.63
N GLU A 73 0.06 -11.79 3.53
CA GLU A 73 0.64 -12.78 2.61
C GLU A 73 1.94 -12.26 2.00
N ASP A 74 1.92 -11.04 1.45
CA ASP A 74 3.10 -10.40 0.85
C ASP A 74 4.19 -10.12 1.88
N LEU A 75 3.82 -9.69 3.09
CA LEU A 75 4.75 -9.46 4.18
C LEU A 75 5.48 -10.76 4.56
N ASN A 76 4.74 -11.87 4.63
CA ASN A 76 5.29 -13.19 4.91
C ASN A 76 6.16 -13.73 3.77
N TRP A 77 5.80 -13.46 2.52
CA TRP A 77 6.61 -13.82 1.38
C TRP A 77 7.93 -13.03 1.36
N PHE A 78 7.87 -11.74 1.70
CA PHE A 78 9.04 -10.86 1.71
C PHE A 78 9.99 -11.17 2.86
N PHE A 79 9.45 -11.50 4.04
CA PHE A 79 10.17 -11.93 5.24
C PHE A 79 9.70 -13.33 5.65
N PRO A 80 10.26 -14.40 5.05
CA PRO A 80 9.79 -15.78 5.25
C PRO A 80 10.16 -16.36 6.63
N GLU A 81 11.01 -15.68 7.39
CA GLU A 81 11.39 -16.12 8.73
C GLU A 81 10.18 -16.16 9.68
N ALA A 82 10.21 -17.12 10.63
CA ALA A 82 9.19 -17.27 11.66
C ALA A 82 9.30 -16.18 12.74
N GLU A 83 8.96 -14.95 12.37
CA GLU A 83 9.00 -13.78 13.24
C GLU A 83 7.59 -13.18 13.39
N SER A 84 7.42 -12.37 14.46
CA SER A 84 6.16 -11.65 14.63
C SER A 84 5.92 -10.62 13.53
N THR A 85 4.66 -10.27 13.31
CA THR A 85 4.28 -9.20 12.36
C THR A 85 4.98 -7.89 12.68
N GLU A 86 5.05 -7.53 13.95
CA GLU A 86 5.70 -6.30 14.42
C GLU A 86 7.18 -6.28 14.05
N THR A 87 7.87 -7.42 14.20
CA THR A 87 9.29 -7.55 13.81
C THR A 87 9.47 -7.38 12.31
N LYS A 88 8.61 -8.01 11.51
CA LYS A 88 8.64 -7.88 10.03
C LYS A 88 8.35 -6.46 9.59
N VAL A 89 7.35 -5.81 10.18
CA VAL A 89 7.03 -4.41 9.90
C VAL A 89 8.17 -3.48 10.29
N ALA A 90 8.80 -3.70 11.45
CA ALA A 90 9.96 -2.91 11.87
C ALA A 90 11.15 -3.06 10.91
N LYS A 91 11.36 -4.25 10.33
CA LYS A 91 12.35 -4.46 9.26
C LYS A 91 11.98 -3.67 7.99
N LEU A 92 10.70 -3.65 7.63
CA LEU A 92 10.20 -2.90 6.49
C LEU A 92 10.38 -1.38 6.69
N GLN A 93 10.03 -0.86 7.87
CA GLN A 93 10.21 0.56 8.22
C GLN A 93 11.67 1.01 8.17
N LYS A 94 12.63 0.14 8.50
CA LYS A 94 14.06 0.43 8.36
C LYS A 94 14.52 0.67 6.92
N LEU A 95 13.72 0.28 5.92
CA LEU A 95 14.02 0.58 4.52
C LEU A 95 13.71 2.04 4.16
N GLY A 96 12.73 2.69 4.83
CA GLY A 96 12.46 4.11 4.60
C GLY A 96 11.04 4.61 4.82
N PRO A 97 9.98 3.80 4.65
CA PRO A 97 8.60 4.32 4.70
C PRO A 97 8.25 4.92 6.06
N ALA A 98 7.62 6.09 6.03
CA ALA A 98 7.10 6.76 7.22
C ALA A 98 5.81 6.11 7.74
N LEU A 99 5.06 5.47 6.85
CA LEU A 99 3.80 4.79 7.16
C LEU A 99 3.76 3.41 6.50
N VAL A 100 3.51 2.38 7.28
CA VAL A 100 3.24 1.02 6.79
C VAL A 100 1.79 0.66 7.11
N VAL A 101 1.03 0.23 6.11
CA VAL A 101 -0.37 -0.19 6.22
C VAL A 101 -0.46 -1.66 5.83
N LEU A 102 -0.81 -2.52 6.78
CA LEU A 102 -0.95 -3.95 6.61
C LEU A 102 -2.43 -4.35 6.51
N THR A 103 -2.83 -4.91 5.39
CA THR A 103 -4.18 -5.45 5.20
C THR A 103 -4.20 -6.95 5.50
N ARG A 104 -5.27 -7.40 6.20
CA ARG A 104 -5.46 -8.80 6.62
C ARG A 104 -6.83 -9.33 6.22
N GLY A 105 -7.31 -8.93 5.06
CA GLY A 105 -8.64 -9.32 4.57
C GLY A 105 -9.73 -9.09 5.62
N GLY A 106 -10.50 -10.13 5.94
CA GLY A 106 -11.57 -10.07 6.94
C GLY A 106 -11.12 -9.79 8.39
N SER A 107 -9.81 -9.82 8.68
CA SER A 107 -9.26 -9.50 10.00
C SER A 107 -8.91 -8.01 10.17
N GLY A 108 -9.23 -7.17 9.20
CA GLY A 108 -9.04 -5.73 9.28
C GLY A 108 -7.70 -5.22 8.77
N VAL A 109 -7.34 -4.03 9.21
CA VAL A 109 -6.15 -3.29 8.74
C VAL A 109 -5.40 -2.73 9.93
N GLN A 110 -4.08 -2.81 9.89
CA GLN A 110 -3.19 -2.19 10.87
C GLN A 110 -2.25 -1.20 10.19
N ALA A 111 -1.91 -0.12 10.90
CA ALA A 111 -0.93 0.83 10.43
C ALA A 111 0.14 1.09 11.49
N TRP A 112 1.37 1.30 11.05
CA TRP A 112 2.51 1.66 11.89
C TRP A 112 3.16 2.93 11.34
N LYS A 113 3.28 3.92 12.20
CA LYS A 113 4.14 5.10 12.00
C LYS A 113 5.56 4.75 12.43
N SER A 114 6.51 5.63 12.14
CA SER A 114 7.89 5.50 12.62
C SER A 114 7.99 5.42 14.15
N GLU A 115 7.03 6.04 14.85
CA GLU A 115 6.93 6.05 16.31
C GLU A 115 5.49 5.82 16.75
N GLY A 116 5.29 5.22 17.90
CA GLY A 116 3.99 4.95 18.51
C GLY A 116 3.54 3.50 18.41
N ASN A 117 2.35 3.25 18.92
CA ASN A 117 1.71 1.94 18.86
C ASN A 117 1.05 1.70 17.49
N PRO A 118 0.87 0.45 17.08
CA PRO A 118 0.10 0.15 15.88
C PRO A 118 -1.37 0.62 16.05
N ILE A 119 -1.89 1.18 14.97
CA ILE A 119 -3.28 1.65 14.85
C ILE A 119 -4.06 0.56 14.13
N PHE A 120 -5.24 0.22 14.65
CA PHE A 120 -6.05 -0.85 14.10
C PHE A 120 -7.44 -0.35 13.68
N VAL A 121 -7.95 -0.88 12.58
CA VAL A 121 -9.32 -0.69 12.08
C VAL A 121 -9.90 -2.05 11.70
N ASP A 122 -11.08 -2.35 12.20
CA ASP A 122 -11.81 -3.58 11.87
C ASP A 122 -12.24 -3.61 10.41
N SER A 123 -12.33 -4.81 9.83
CA SER A 123 -13.00 -5.00 8.54
C SER A 123 -14.52 -4.84 8.69
N LEU A 124 -15.19 -4.47 7.59
CA LEU A 124 -16.65 -4.54 7.52
C LEU A 124 -17.09 -5.97 7.19
N LYS A 125 -18.11 -6.45 7.91
CA LYS A 125 -18.73 -7.74 7.61
C LYS A 125 -19.61 -7.60 6.38
N VAL A 126 -19.26 -8.32 5.34
CA VAL A 126 -20.01 -8.36 4.06
C VAL A 126 -20.04 -9.79 3.53
N ASP A 127 -21.04 -10.09 2.72
CA ASP A 127 -21.07 -11.34 1.96
C ASP A 127 -20.06 -11.24 0.82
N VAL A 128 -19.01 -12.04 0.88
CA VAL A 128 -17.92 -12.02 -0.11
C VAL A 128 -18.35 -12.76 -1.37
N VAL A 129 -18.42 -12.04 -2.48
CA VAL A 129 -18.73 -12.57 -3.82
C VAL A 129 -17.44 -12.82 -4.60
N ASP A 130 -16.51 -11.84 -4.59
CA ASP A 130 -15.23 -11.92 -5.29
C ASP A 130 -14.20 -11.05 -4.54
N THR A 131 -12.95 -11.47 -4.52
CA THR A 131 -11.87 -10.71 -3.86
C THR A 131 -11.01 -9.91 -4.82
N VAL A 132 -11.25 -10.04 -6.14
CA VAL A 132 -10.49 -9.32 -7.17
C VAL A 132 -10.70 -7.81 -7.03
N GLY A 133 -9.60 -7.06 -7.00
CA GLY A 133 -9.62 -5.60 -6.90
C GLY A 133 -9.85 -5.04 -5.48
N ALA A 134 -10.01 -5.89 -4.44
CA ALA A 134 -10.18 -5.43 -3.07
C ALA A 134 -9.00 -4.55 -2.59
N GLY A 135 -7.76 -4.99 -2.85
CA GLY A 135 -6.56 -4.23 -2.52
C GLY A 135 -6.47 -2.90 -3.27
N ASP A 136 -6.80 -2.90 -4.55
CA ASP A 136 -6.80 -1.68 -5.38
C ASP A 136 -7.87 -0.69 -4.92
N SER A 137 -9.07 -1.20 -4.58
CA SER A 137 -10.15 -0.37 -4.03
C SER A 137 -9.80 0.19 -2.65
N PHE A 138 -9.14 -0.61 -1.80
CA PHE A 138 -8.60 -0.11 -0.54
C PHE A 138 -7.61 1.03 -0.78
N ASN A 139 -6.63 0.84 -1.68
CA ASN A 139 -5.65 1.87 -2.02
C ASN A 139 -6.32 3.14 -2.54
N ALA A 140 -7.30 3.00 -3.43
CA ALA A 140 -8.06 4.13 -3.98
C ALA A 140 -8.79 4.91 -2.87
N GLY A 141 -9.53 4.22 -2.00
CA GLY A 141 -10.23 4.84 -0.87
C GLY A 141 -9.27 5.52 0.11
N PHE A 142 -8.22 4.81 0.52
CA PHE A 142 -7.20 5.31 1.43
C PHE A 142 -6.56 6.61 0.89
N LEU A 143 -6.14 6.61 -0.37
CA LEU A 143 -5.52 7.77 -1.01
C LEU A 143 -6.51 8.92 -1.23
N THR A 144 -7.77 8.62 -1.54
CA THR A 144 -8.82 9.64 -1.66
C THR A 144 -9.00 10.40 -0.34
N SER A 145 -9.08 9.68 0.78
CA SER A 145 -9.18 10.30 2.11
C SER A 145 -7.98 11.20 2.43
N LEU A 146 -6.75 10.73 2.14
CA LEU A 146 -5.54 11.56 2.33
C LEU A 146 -5.53 12.79 1.42
N ALA A 147 -6.00 12.65 0.18
CA ALA A 147 -6.08 13.75 -0.78
C ALA A 147 -7.07 14.83 -0.34
N GLU A 148 -8.27 14.43 0.10
CA GLU A 148 -9.31 15.32 0.58
C GLU A 148 -8.90 16.08 1.86
N ALA A 149 -8.10 15.43 2.72
CA ALA A 149 -7.51 16.04 3.90
C ALA A 149 -6.28 16.93 3.60
N GLY A 150 -5.83 17.01 2.33
CA GLY A 150 -4.65 17.81 1.95
C GLY A 150 -3.31 17.20 2.42
N LEU A 151 -3.29 15.90 2.73
CA LEU A 151 -2.15 15.23 3.34
C LEU A 151 -1.18 14.61 2.33
N LEU A 152 -1.46 14.67 1.01
CA LEU A 152 -0.58 14.11 -0.02
C LEU A 152 0.64 15.01 -0.27
N ASN A 153 1.49 15.11 0.75
CA ASN A 153 2.85 15.65 0.68
C ASN A 153 3.73 14.95 1.73
N LYS A 154 5.04 14.84 1.45
CA LYS A 154 5.98 14.08 2.27
C LYS A 154 6.04 14.53 3.74
N ALA A 155 5.98 15.85 3.99
CA ALA A 155 6.02 16.39 5.35
C ALA A 155 4.77 16.01 6.14
N ALA A 156 3.58 16.12 5.51
CA ALA A 156 2.31 15.73 6.13
C ALA A 156 2.26 14.23 6.42
N ILE A 157 2.74 13.37 5.50
CA ILE A 157 2.79 11.92 5.75
C ILE A 157 3.69 11.58 6.94
N ARG A 158 4.85 12.23 7.07
CA ARG A 158 5.74 12.01 8.23
C ARG A 158 5.12 12.47 9.56
N ALA A 159 4.31 13.53 9.52
CA ALA A 159 3.65 14.11 10.69
C ALA A 159 2.19 13.68 10.87
N ILE A 160 1.73 12.69 10.08
CA ILE A 160 0.32 12.29 10.02
C ILE A 160 -0.21 11.90 11.41
N SER A 161 -1.41 12.39 11.74
CA SER A 161 -2.07 12.10 13.02
C SER A 161 -2.69 10.68 13.01
N GLU A 162 -2.88 10.10 14.18
CA GLU A 162 -3.60 8.82 14.31
C GLU A 162 -5.03 8.92 13.79
N SER A 163 -5.71 10.03 14.03
CA SER A 163 -7.08 10.28 13.56
C SER A 163 -7.17 10.30 12.03
N ASP A 164 -6.18 10.89 11.35
CA ASP A 164 -6.15 10.93 9.89
C ASP A 164 -5.86 9.55 9.30
N ILE A 165 -4.98 8.76 9.95
CA ILE A 165 -4.71 7.37 9.55
C ILE A 165 -5.98 6.54 9.70
N VAL A 166 -6.67 6.64 10.84
CA VAL A 166 -7.94 5.92 11.08
C VAL A 166 -9.00 6.30 10.04
N ALA A 167 -9.14 7.60 9.74
CA ALA A 167 -10.08 8.07 8.72
C ALA A 167 -9.76 7.48 7.35
N ALA A 168 -8.48 7.51 6.94
CA ALA A 168 -8.04 6.98 5.65
C ALA A 168 -8.21 5.45 5.58
N MET A 169 -7.86 4.71 6.64
CA MET A 169 -8.06 3.26 6.70
C MET A 169 -9.55 2.89 6.62
N ASN A 170 -10.43 3.59 7.37
CA ASN A 170 -11.88 3.34 7.31
C ASN A 170 -12.44 3.57 5.91
N PHE A 171 -11.98 4.62 5.22
CA PHE A 171 -12.43 4.91 3.86
C PHE A 171 -11.97 3.81 2.88
N GLY A 172 -10.72 3.35 3.01
CA GLY A 172 -10.20 2.21 2.25
C GLY A 172 -10.94 0.91 2.53
N VAL A 173 -11.24 0.61 3.81
CA VAL A 173 -12.02 -0.57 4.23
C VAL A 173 -13.42 -0.55 3.63
N ARG A 174 -14.10 0.60 3.62
CA ARG A 174 -15.44 0.74 2.99
C ARG A 174 -15.38 0.47 1.50
N ALA A 175 -14.42 1.07 0.79
CA ALA A 175 -14.25 0.85 -0.65
C ALA A 175 -13.98 -0.63 -0.97
N ALA A 176 -13.08 -1.27 -0.23
CA ALA A 176 -12.80 -2.69 -0.39
C ALA A 176 -14.00 -3.57 -0.08
N ALA A 177 -14.76 -3.27 0.99
CA ALA A 177 -15.94 -4.03 1.40
C ALA A 177 -17.04 -4.02 0.32
N ILE A 178 -17.29 -2.88 -0.30
CA ILE A 178 -18.25 -2.78 -1.41
C ILE A 178 -17.76 -3.59 -2.62
N THR A 179 -16.45 -3.51 -2.93
CA THR A 179 -15.86 -4.25 -4.06
C THR A 179 -16.00 -5.75 -3.88
N VAL A 180 -15.68 -6.29 -2.69
CA VAL A 180 -15.75 -7.75 -2.47
C VAL A 180 -17.19 -8.29 -2.43
N GLY A 181 -18.18 -7.44 -2.19
CA GLY A 181 -19.60 -7.77 -2.31
C GLY A 181 -20.13 -7.85 -3.73
N ARG A 182 -19.27 -7.64 -4.76
CA ARG A 182 -19.64 -7.60 -6.17
C ARG A 182 -18.80 -8.59 -6.98
N ALA A 183 -19.33 -9.04 -8.12
CA ALA A 183 -18.58 -9.90 -9.04
C ALA A 183 -17.52 -9.08 -9.80
N GLY A 184 -16.31 -9.61 -9.89
CA GLY A 184 -15.16 -8.99 -10.56
C GLY A 184 -14.64 -7.73 -9.85
N ALA A 185 -13.65 -7.08 -10.45
CA ALA A 185 -13.09 -5.83 -9.95
C ALA A 185 -14.05 -4.65 -10.20
N ASN A 186 -15.09 -4.55 -9.36
CA ASN A 186 -16.17 -3.55 -9.48
C ASN A 186 -16.17 -2.60 -8.26
N PRO A 187 -15.30 -1.57 -8.27
CA PRO A 187 -15.15 -0.65 -7.15
C PRO A 187 -16.37 0.27 -7.03
N PRO A 188 -16.62 0.84 -5.84
CA PRO A 188 -17.70 1.80 -5.64
C PRO A 188 -17.44 3.13 -6.33
N TRP A 189 -18.54 3.79 -6.72
CA TRP A 189 -18.55 5.20 -7.04
C TRP A 189 -18.52 6.05 -5.77
N ARG A 190 -18.24 7.35 -5.93
CA ARG A 190 -18.12 8.28 -4.81
C ARG A 190 -19.40 8.39 -3.95
N ASP A 191 -20.55 8.32 -4.57
CA ASP A 191 -21.87 8.40 -3.95
C ASP A 191 -22.29 7.13 -3.20
N GLU A 192 -21.53 6.05 -3.36
CA GLU A 192 -21.74 4.79 -2.64
C GLU A 192 -20.87 4.67 -1.36
N LEU A 193 -19.95 5.63 -1.14
CA LEU A 193 -18.98 5.64 -0.04
C LEU A 193 -19.37 6.55 1.12
#